data_af3ec0f9183dae4427a54cdcfdb1e981
#
_entry.id   af3ec0f9183dae4427a54cdcfdb1e981
#
_cell.length_a   1.000
_cell.length_b   1.000
_cell.length_c   1.000
_cell.angle_alpha   90.00
_cell.angle_beta   90.00
_cell.angle_gamma   90.00
#
_symmetry.space_group_name_H-M   'P 1'
#
loop_
_entity.id
_entity.type
_entity.pdbx_description
1 polymer ?
#
loop_
_entity_poly.entity_id
_entity_poly.type
_entity_poly.pdbx_seq_one_letter_code
_entity_poly.pdbx_strand_id
1 'polypeptide(L)'
;SAVDCLRESHTISPYNLDAMSGLCFYTAFDHRATAEDLFRINRDWGEHLNALAKPHVLPALAKPNAPPALAPHQSEKIRIAYIANDFFDHVTSWFMEPVLARHDRSRFHITCYSGTENKDNVTEKLATYVDTWRDFPEDDTEGSVQALAHQIRRDGIDIAVLTSFFRGRDRRIFAYRTAPIQVGYHNRVSSTGLDSVDYIITEAGSDPKGEVESLFSESLVRITNHNTYLPPPNAPSPNA
;
A
#
# COMPACT_ATOMS: atom_id res chain seq x y z
N SER A 1 -8.27 -6.79 -26.21
CA SER A 1 -8.39 -5.76 -25.15
C SER A 1 -7.03 -5.48 -24.52
N ALA A 2 -6.91 -4.43 -23.71
CA ALA A 2 -5.68 -4.14 -22.97
C ALA A 2 -5.28 -5.33 -22.07
N VAL A 3 -6.25 -5.97 -21.43
CA VAL A 3 -6.02 -7.16 -20.59
C VAL A 3 -5.46 -8.33 -21.41
N ASP A 4 -5.93 -8.55 -22.63
CA ASP A 4 -5.44 -9.64 -23.47
C ASP A 4 -3.98 -9.40 -23.88
N CYS A 5 -3.61 -8.17 -24.25
CA CYS A 5 -2.22 -7.80 -24.54
C CYS A 5 -1.30 -7.96 -23.32
N LEU A 6 -1.79 -7.60 -22.12
CA LEU A 6 -1.03 -7.75 -20.88
C LEU A 6 -0.86 -9.23 -20.50
N ARG A 7 -1.86 -10.07 -20.73
CA ARG A 7 -1.76 -11.54 -20.56
C ARG A 7 -0.73 -12.14 -21.52
N GLU A 8 -0.73 -11.71 -22.76
CA GLU A 8 0.26 -12.13 -23.75
C GLU A 8 1.67 -11.66 -23.35
N SER A 9 1.83 -10.40 -22.94
CA SER A 9 3.09 -9.87 -22.40
C SER A 9 3.58 -10.67 -21.19
N HIS A 10 2.69 -11.00 -20.27
CA HIS A 10 3.01 -11.84 -19.12
C HIS A 10 3.43 -13.26 -19.53
N THR A 11 2.82 -13.84 -20.56
CA THR A 11 3.20 -15.15 -21.09
C THR A 11 4.61 -15.11 -21.68
N ILE A 12 4.98 -14.03 -22.37
CA ILE A 12 6.29 -13.84 -22.99
C ILE A 12 7.36 -13.54 -21.92
N SER A 13 7.02 -12.69 -20.95
CA SER A 13 7.90 -12.24 -19.87
C SER A 13 7.17 -12.25 -18.53
N PRO A 14 7.08 -13.41 -17.85
CA PRO A 14 6.30 -13.59 -16.63
C PRO A 14 6.72 -12.69 -15.45
N TYR A 15 7.93 -12.14 -15.54
CA TYR A 15 8.53 -11.34 -14.46
C TYR A 15 8.63 -9.85 -14.79
N ASN A 16 7.97 -9.41 -15.87
CA ASN A 16 7.89 -8.00 -16.20
C ASN A 16 6.95 -7.30 -15.21
N LEU A 17 7.50 -6.44 -14.36
CA LEU A 17 6.79 -5.77 -13.26
C LEU A 17 5.68 -4.84 -13.77
N ASP A 18 5.93 -4.15 -14.89
CA ASP A 18 4.93 -3.24 -15.48
C ASP A 18 3.76 -4.01 -16.06
N ALA A 19 4.04 -5.12 -16.76
CA ALA A 19 3.00 -5.99 -17.31
C ALA A 19 2.14 -6.60 -16.19
N MET A 20 2.76 -7.05 -15.10
CA MET A 20 2.05 -7.61 -13.94
C MET A 20 1.24 -6.54 -13.20
N SER A 21 1.83 -5.36 -12.98
CA SER A 21 1.14 -4.22 -12.38
C SER A 21 -0.08 -3.82 -13.19
N GLY A 22 0.09 -3.67 -14.50
CA GLY A 22 -1.00 -3.39 -15.43
C GLY A 22 -2.05 -4.49 -15.46
N LEU A 23 -1.64 -5.76 -15.45
CA LEU A 23 -2.56 -6.89 -15.45
C LEU A 23 -3.45 -6.90 -14.19
N CYS A 24 -2.87 -6.69 -13.01
CA CYS A 24 -3.62 -6.57 -11.75
C CYS A 24 -4.62 -5.41 -11.80
N PHE A 25 -4.20 -4.25 -12.32
CA PHE A 25 -5.06 -3.08 -12.40
C PHE A 25 -6.19 -3.24 -13.41
N TYR A 26 -5.85 -3.54 -14.68
CA TYR A 26 -6.86 -3.58 -15.74
C TYR A 26 -7.80 -4.77 -15.66
N THR A 27 -7.40 -5.88 -15.03
CA THR A 27 -8.30 -7.02 -14.79
C THR A 27 -9.48 -6.62 -13.89
N ALA A 28 -9.29 -5.68 -12.95
CA ALA A 28 -10.37 -5.18 -12.10
C ALA A 28 -11.50 -4.47 -12.89
N PHE A 29 -11.20 -4.01 -14.10
CA PHE A 29 -12.17 -3.35 -14.98
C PHE A 29 -12.60 -4.23 -16.15
N ASP A 30 -12.14 -5.48 -16.23
CA ASP A 30 -12.57 -6.43 -17.25
C ASP A 30 -13.85 -7.15 -16.79
N HIS A 31 -14.96 -6.84 -17.43
CA HIS A 31 -16.28 -7.45 -17.13
C HIS A 31 -16.31 -8.98 -17.28
N ARG A 32 -15.29 -9.58 -17.90
CA ARG A 32 -15.13 -11.03 -18.04
C ARG A 32 -14.44 -11.68 -16.83
N ALA A 33 -13.76 -10.88 -16.01
CA ALA A 33 -13.00 -11.37 -14.87
C ALA A 33 -13.90 -11.52 -13.64
N THR A 34 -13.67 -12.58 -12.88
CA THR A 34 -14.28 -12.79 -11.58
C THR A 34 -13.41 -12.24 -10.45
N ALA A 35 -13.94 -12.16 -9.24
CA ALA A 35 -13.16 -11.80 -8.06
C ALA A 35 -12.03 -12.82 -7.78
N GLU A 36 -12.28 -14.11 -8.06
CA GLU A 36 -11.31 -15.19 -7.96
C GLU A 36 -10.17 -15.03 -8.99
N ASP A 37 -10.49 -14.61 -10.21
CA ASP A 37 -9.47 -14.33 -11.24
C ASP A 37 -8.56 -13.19 -10.79
N LEU A 38 -9.15 -12.13 -10.24
CA LEU A 38 -8.42 -10.99 -9.75
C LEU A 38 -7.53 -11.36 -8.55
N PHE A 39 -8.06 -12.15 -7.61
CA PHE A 39 -7.28 -12.66 -6.48
C PHE A 39 -6.11 -13.52 -6.97
N ARG A 40 -6.35 -14.47 -7.87
CA ARG A 40 -5.31 -15.36 -8.40
C ARG A 40 -4.17 -14.58 -9.04
N ILE A 41 -4.46 -13.59 -9.91
CA ILE A 41 -3.43 -12.76 -10.55
C ILE A 41 -2.60 -12.00 -9.50
N ASN A 42 -3.27 -11.41 -8.50
CA ASN A 42 -2.56 -10.70 -7.43
C ASN A 42 -1.73 -11.66 -6.57
N ARG A 43 -2.23 -12.87 -6.30
CA ARG A 43 -1.52 -13.90 -5.54
C ARG A 43 -0.28 -14.40 -6.27
N ASP A 44 -0.39 -14.72 -7.55
CA ASP A 44 0.73 -15.18 -8.38
C ASP A 44 1.86 -14.14 -8.39
N TRP A 45 1.49 -12.86 -8.53
CA TRP A 45 2.46 -11.77 -8.45
C TRP A 45 3.07 -11.61 -7.06
N GLY A 46 2.24 -11.66 -6.02
CA GLY A 46 2.70 -11.60 -4.63
C GLY A 46 3.68 -12.71 -4.29
N GLU A 47 3.44 -13.94 -4.72
CA GLU A 47 4.34 -15.08 -4.54
C GLU A 47 5.69 -14.85 -5.22
N HIS A 48 5.69 -14.30 -6.43
CA HIS A 48 6.93 -13.95 -7.12
C HIS A 48 7.72 -12.88 -6.35
N LEU A 49 7.06 -11.81 -5.90
CA LEU A 49 7.70 -10.74 -5.12
C LEU A 49 8.21 -11.24 -3.77
N ASN A 50 7.45 -12.10 -3.09
CA ASN A 50 7.88 -12.73 -1.84
C ASN A 50 9.14 -13.59 -2.04
N ALA A 51 9.22 -14.32 -3.16
CA ALA A 51 10.40 -15.15 -3.48
C ALA A 51 11.64 -14.26 -3.71
N LEU A 52 11.50 -13.16 -4.43
CA LEU A 52 12.59 -12.19 -4.66
C LEU A 52 13.05 -11.53 -3.34
N ALA A 53 12.13 -11.14 -2.50
CA ALA A 53 12.45 -10.45 -1.25
C ALA A 53 12.97 -11.38 -0.14
N LYS A 54 12.67 -12.67 -0.19
CA LYS A 54 12.97 -13.66 0.87
C LYS A 54 14.41 -13.62 1.41
N PRO A 55 15.47 -13.50 0.58
CA PRO A 55 16.85 -13.42 1.09
C PRO A 55 17.13 -12.19 1.94
N HIS A 56 16.30 -11.16 1.82
CA HIS A 56 16.50 -9.84 2.43
C HIS A 56 15.55 -9.54 3.60
N VAL A 57 14.59 -10.42 3.86
CA VAL A 57 13.69 -10.29 5.02
C VAL A 57 14.46 -10.63 6.28
N LEU A 58 14.47 -9.69 7.25
CA LEU A 58 15.10 -9.93 8.54
C LEU A 58 14.33 -11.01 9.31
N PRO A 59 15.01 -12.01 9.91
CA PRO A 59 14.33 -13.04 10.70
C PRO A 59 13.44 -12.51 11.80
N ALA A 60 13.83 -11.39 12.43
CA ALA A 60 13.04 -10.72 13.46
C ALA A 60 11.72 -10.10 12.94
N LEU A 61 11.60 -9.88 11.63
CA LEU A 61 10.41 -9.36 10.97
C LEU A 61 9.66 -10.44 10.18
N ALA A 62 10.17 -11.67 10.12
CA ALA A 62 9.44 -12.77 9.49
C ALA A 62 8.07 -12.90 10.16
N LYS A 63 7.02 -13.03 9.33
CA LYS A 63 5.63 -13.11 9.81
C LYS A 63 5.50 -14.24 10.82
N PRO A 64 5.21 -13.98 12.10
CA PRO A 64 4.96 -15.04 13.06
C PRO A 64 3.62 -15.71 12.73
N ASN A 65 3.42 -16.93 13.22
CA ASN A 65 2.14 -17.63 13.10
C ASN A 65 0.98 -16.96 13.86
N ALA A 66 1.28 -15.88 14.58
CA ALA A 66 0.31 -15.02 15.27
C ALA A 66 0.60 -13.54 14.92
N PRO A 67 -0.39 -12.64 15.01
CA PRO A 67 -0.17 -11.22 14.83
C PRO A 67 1.02 -10.77 15.70
N PRO A 68 1.99 -10.04 15.14
CA PRO A 68 3.11 -9.56 15.93
C PRO A 68 2.59 -8.66 17.05
N ALA A 69 2.89 -9.03 18.30
CA ALA A 69 2.77 -8.06 19.37
C ALA A 69 3.81 -6.96 19.09
N LEU A 70 3.38 -5.71 19.12
CA LEU A 70 4.33 -4.60 19.12
C LEU A 70 5.27 -4.83 20.31
N ALA A 71 6.57 -4.97 20.05
CA ALA A 71 7.54 -5.05 21.12
C ALA A 71 7.42 -3.79 21.99
N PRO A 72 7.61 -3.88 23.32
CA PRO A 72 7.61 -2.70 24.15
C PRO A 72 8.61 -1.69 23.60
N HIS A 73 8.12 -0.56 23.13
CA HIS A 73 8.95 0.46 22.51
C HIS A 73 9.79 1.19 23.56
N GLN A 74 11.03 1.53 23.17
CA GLN A 74 11.81 2.58 23.86
C GLN A 74 11.21 3.98 23.63
N SER A 75 10.30 4.13 22.65
CA SER A 75 9.58 5.37 22.33
C SER A 75 8.19 5.35 22.94
N GLU A 76 7.76 6.47 23.50
CA GLU A 76 6.41 6.65 24.05
C GLU A 76 5.32 6.64 22.96
N LYS A 77 5.69 6.82 21.67
CA LYS A 77 4.75 6.92 20.55
C LYS A 77 4.92 5.76 19.56
N ILE A 78 3.79 5.25 19.06
CA ILE A 78 3.76 4.31 17.93
C ILE A 78 4.16 5.06 16.66
N ARG A 79 5.12 4.51 15.91
CA ARG A 79 5.65 5.11 14.67
C ARG A 79 4.94 4.53 13.47
N ILE A 80 4.18 5.36 12.76
CA ILE A 80 3.41 4.96 11.57
C ILE A 80 4.05 5.59 10.33
N ALA A 81 4.30 4.79 9.31
CA ALA A 81 4.75 5.24 8.01
C ALA A 81 3.64 5.13 6.97
N TYR A 82 3.45 6.17 6.18
CA TYR A 82 2.65 6.15 4.95
C TYR A 82 3.59 6.23 3.76
N ILE A 83 3.46 5.30 2.81
CA ILE A 83 4.35 5.18 1.66
C ILE A 83 3.51 5.34 0.40
N ALA A 84 3.82 6.35 -0.42
CA ALA A 84 3.16 6.60 -1.70
C ALA A 84 4.02 7.42 -2.66
N ASN A 85 3.76 7.24 -3.95
CA ASN A 85 4.27 8.11 -5.02
C ASN A 85 3.28 9.23 -5.39
N ASP A 86 2.09 9.22 -4.79
CA ASP A 86 0.94 10.05 -5.22
C ASP A 86 0.58 11.15 -4.19
N PHE A 87 1.57 11.65 -3.41
CA PHE A 87 1.39 12.74 -2.46
C PHE A 87 1.50 14.14 -3.13
N PHE A 88 0.68 14.37 -4.14
CA PHE A 88 0.48 15.63 -4.87
C PHE A 88 -1.02 15.81 -5.16
N ASP A 89 -1.46 16.74 -6.00
CA ASP A 89 -2.88 16.91 -6.37
C ASP A 89 -3.36 15.67 -7.16
N HIS A 90 -3.70 14.65 -6.42
CA HIS A 90 -4.09 13.33 -6.88
C HIS A 90 -5.18 12.75 -5.96
N VAL A 91 -5.99 11.85 -6.49
CA VAL A 91 -7.08 11.20 -5.73
C VAL A 91 -6.59 10.54 -4.43
N THR A 92 -5.40 9.95 -4.40
CA THR A 92 -4.80 9.39 -3.18
C THR A 92 -4.67 10.45 -2.08
N SER A 93 -4.23 11.66 -2.43
CA SER A 93 -4.08 12.75 -1.47
C SER A 93 -5.42 13.23 -0.91
N TRP A 94 -6.48 13.23 -1.71
CA TRP A 94 -7.83 13.61 -1.24
C TRP A 94 -8.35 12.68 -0.15
N PHE A 95 -8.01 11.40 -0.21
CA PHE A 95 -8.34 10.42 0.84
C PHE A 95 -7.36 10.48 2.01
N MET A 96 -6.07 10.70 1.73
CA MET A 96 -5.05 10.68 2.78
C MET A 96 -5.01 11.95 3.61
N GLU A 97 -5.36 13.11 3.06
CA GLU A 97 -5.34 14.38 3.79
C GLU A 97 -6.15 14.33 5.09
N PRO A 98 -7.44 13.91 5.10
CA PRO A 98 -8.21 13.84 6.34
C PRO A 98 -7.63 12.88 7.37
N VAL A 99 -6.94 11.82 6.93
CA VAL A 99 -6.27 10.86 7.81
C VAL A 99 -5.03 11.50 8.44
N LEU A 100 -4.14 12.06 7.62
CA LEU A 100 -2.89 12.66 8.08
C LEU A 100 -3.14 13.85 9.02
N ALA A 101 -4.14 14.68 8.70
CA ALA A 101 -4.48 15.86 9.49
C ALA A 101 -5.09 15.55 10.86
N ARG A 102 -5.60 14.33 11.09
CA ARG A 102 -6.34 13.97 12.32
C ARG A 102 -5.67 12.94 13.20
N HIS A 103 -4.43 12.59 12.93
CA HIS A 103 -3.68 11.72 13.84
C HIS A 103 -3.49 12.36 15.21
N ASP A 104 -3.71 11.58 16.26
CA ASP A 104 -3.36 11.98 17.62
C ASP A 104 -1.83 11.99 17.81
N ARG A 105 -1.25 13.17 17.63
CA ARG A 105 0.21 13.40 17.71
C ARG A 105 0.77 13.17 19.11
N SER A 106 -0.06 13.02 20.13
CA SER A 106 0.40 12.63 21.48
C SER A 106 0.74 11.14 21.55
N ARG A 107 0.09 10.31 20.74
CA ARG A 107 0.23 8.84 20.72
C ARG A 107 1.04 8.32 19.54
N PHE A 108 1.02 9.04 18.42
CA PHE A 108 1.61 8.58 17.16
C PHE A 108 2.69 9.54 16.67
N HIS A 109 3.73 8.98 16.08
CA HIS A 109 4.72 9.69 15.27
C HIS A 109 4.51 9.29 13.81
N ILE A 110 4.16 10.26 12.97
CA ILE A 110 3.80 10.02 11.58
C ILE A 110 4.96 10.37 10.66
N THR A 111 5.34 9.41 9.83
CA THR A 111 6.35 9.60 8.77
C THR A 111 5.71 9.35 7.40
N CYS A 112 5.84 10.28 6.47
CA CYS A 112 5.52 10.04 5.06
C CYS A 112 6.81 9.77 4.28
N TYR A 113 6.79 8.72 3.46
CA TYR A 113 7.78 8.43 2.45
C TYR A 113 7.17 8.73 1.10
N SER A 114 7.63 9.81 0.47
CA SER A 114 7.09 10.32 -0.79
C SER A 114 8.03 10.05 -1.95
N GLY A 115 7.55 9.31 -2.93
CA GLY A 115 8.25 9.10 -4.20
C GLY A 115 7.83 10.08 -5.29
N THR A 116 7.01 11.09 -4.97
CA THR A 116 6.53 12.02 -6.00
C THR A 116 7.64 12.95 -6.50
N GLU A 117 7.76 13.03 -7.82
CA GLU A 117 8.58 14.05 -8.50
C GLU A 117 7.81 15.34 -8.74
N ASN A 118 6.47 15.25 -8.83
CA ASN A 118 5.56 16.37 -9.11
C ASN A 118 5.10 17.04 -7.82
N LYS A 119 6.02 17.68 -7.11
CA LYS A 119 5.68 18.42 -5.88
C LYS A 119 4.87 19.65 -6.20
N ASP A 120 3.79 19.85 -5.47
CA ASP A 120 2.88 20.97 -5.58
C ASP A 120 2.42 21.47 -4.21
N ASN A 121 1.46 22.41 -4.19
CA ASN A 121 0.91 22.95 -2.97
C ASN A 121 0.20 21.90 -2.10
N VAL A 122 -0.32 20.82 -2.69
CA VAL A 122 -0.91 19.70 -1.94
C VAL A 122 0.20 18.92 -1.24
N THR A 123 1.32 18.66 -1.91
CA THR A 123 2.52 18.05 -1.30
C THR A 123 2.99 18.84 -0.09
N GLU A 124 3.15 20.15 -0.24
CA GLU A 124 3.56 21.05 0.83
C GLU A 124 2.58 21.02 2.01
N LYS A 125 1.28 21.05 1.71
CA LYS A 125 0.22 20.98 2.72
C LYS A 125 0.27 19.65 3.49
N LEU A 126 0.36 18.50 2.81
CA LEU A 126 0.44 17.20 3.45
C LEU A 126 1.65 17.08 4.37
N ALA A 127 2.79 17.66 3.96
CA ALA A 127 4.00 17.67 4.78
C ALA A 127 3.81 18.39 6.12
N THR A 128 2.90 19.37 6.22
CA THR A 128 2.60 20.05 7.49
C THR A 128 1.87 19.18 8.51
N TYR A 129 1.22 18.10 8.05
CA TYR A 129 0.43 17.21 8.90
C TYR A 129 1.23 16.07 9.53
N VAL A 130 2.52 15.93 9.21
CA VAL A 130 3.33 14.79 9.65
C VAL A 130 4.54 15.24 10.48
N ASP A 131 5.11 14.34 11.27
CA ASP A 131 6.31 14.62 12.07
C ASP A 131 7.58 14.56 11.25
N THR A 132 7.61 13.68 10.24
CA THR A 132 8.75 13.48 9.35
C THR A 132 8.27 13.30 7.92
N TRP A 133 8.87 14.04 7.01
CA TRP A 133 8.69 13.86 5.58
C TRP A 133 10.01 13.41 4.95
N ARG A 134 9.97 12.32 4.19
CA ARG A 134 11.12 11.80 3.47
C ARG A 134 10.80 11.67 2.00
N ASP A 135 11.56 12.35 1.19
CA ASP A 135 11.55 12.13 -0.25
C ASP A 135 12.47 10.95 -0.60
N PHE A 136 12.05 10.16 -1.55
CA PHE A 136 12.87 9.13 -2.15
C PHE A 136 12.67 9.15 -3.67
N PRO A 137 13.72 8.91 -4.47
CA PRO A 137 13.63 9.00 -5.93
C PRO A 137 12.62 7.97 -6.46
N GLU A 138 11.87 8.33 -7.48
CA GLU A 138 11.02 7.40 -8.24
C GLU A 138 11.92 6.54 -9.15
N ASP A 139 12.66 5.63 -8.54
CA ASP A 139 13.57 4.70 -9.19
C ASP A 139 13.15 3.27 -8.86
N ASP A 140 12.76 2.53 -9.89
CA ASP A 140 12.27 1.15 -9.78
C ASP A 140 13.39 0.10 -9.76
N THR A 141 14.66 0.52 -9.67
CA THR A 141 15.76 -0.43 -9.52
C THR A 141 15.65 -1.21 -8.22
N GLU A 142 16.12 -2.45 -8.23
CA GLU A 142 16.16 -3.29 -7.03
C GLU A 142 16.95 -2.64 -5.90
N GLY A 143 18.05 -1.97 -6.23
CA GLY A 143 18.89 -1.24 -5.25
C GLY A 143 18.13 -0.10 -4.56
N SER A 144 17.31 0.64 -5.29
CA SER A 144 16.48 1.72 -4.74
C SER A 144 15.39 1.19 -3.82
N VAL A 145 14.71 0.11 -4.20
CA VAL A 145 13.69 -0.55 -3.38
C VAL A 145 14.30 -1.06 -2.07
N GLN A 146 15.46 -1.73 -2.14
CA GLN A 146 16.18 -2.22 -0.96
C GLN A 146 16.63 -1.06 -0.06
N ALA A 147 17.17 0.02 -0.63
CA ALA A 147 17.60 1.19 0.12
C ALA A 147 16.45 1.81 0.92
N LEU A 148 15.27 1.95 0.30
CA LEU A 148 14.08 2.45 0.98
C LEU A 148 13.59 1.48 2.07
N ALA A 149 13.54 0.18 1.79
CA ALA A 149 13.17 -0.82 2.79
C ALA A 149 14.11 -0.76 4.02
N HIS A 150 15.40 -0.61 3.79
CA HIS A 150 16.39 -0.42 4.86
C HIS A 150 16.21 0.90 5.60
N GLN A 151 15.85 1.99 4.90
CA GLN A 151 15.59 3.27 5.55
C GLN A 151 14.38 3.20 6.48
N ILE A 152 13.28 2.61 6.04
CA ILE A 152 12.07 2.44 6.86
C ILE A 152 12.38 1.64 8.13
N ARG A 153 13.19 0.58 8.01
CA ARG A 153 13.66 -0.21 9.17
C ARG A 153 14.52 0.59 10.12
N ARG A 154 15.49 1.37 9.60
CA ARG A 154 16.36 2.23 10.42
C ARG A 154 15.59 3.31 11.17
N ASP A 155 14.50 3.81 10.58
CA ASP A 155 13.62 4.78 11.20
C ASP A 155 12.78 4.17 12.33
N GLY A 156 12.85 2.85 12.52
CA GLY A 156 12.15 2.14 13.61
C GLY A 156 10.64 2.22 13.46
N ILE A 157 10.12 2.11 12.26
CA ILE A 157 8.68 2.14 11.98
C ILE A 157 8.02 0.88 12.53
N ASP A 158 6.90 1.06 13.25
CA ASP A 158 6.08 0.01 13.82
C ASP A 158 5.06 -0.53 12.85
N ILE A 159 4.39 0.41 12.20
CA ILE A 159 3.30 0.14 11.27
C ILE A 159 3.61 0.83 9.95
N ALA A 160 3.82 0.07 8.89
CA ALA A 160 3.93 0.59 7.54
C ALA A 160 2.60 0.44 6.80
N VAL A 161 2.12 1.54 6.21
CA VAL A 161 0.85 1.60 5.49
C VAL A 161 1.11 1.78 4.00
N LEU A 162 0.68 0.81 3.21
CA LEU A 162 0.66 0.86 1.75
C LEU A 162 -0.61 1.58 1.31
N THR A 163 -0.47 2.73 0.68
CA THR A 163 -1.61 3.58 0.27
C THR A 163 -2.00 3.41 -1.19
N SER A 164 -1.18 2.73 -2.00
CA SER A 164 -1.45 2.42 -3.40
C SER A 164 -1.00 1.01 -3.75
N PHE A 165 -1.89 0.25 -4.39
CA PHE A 165 -1.64 -1.15 -4.75
C PHE A 165 -1.28 -1.34 -6.23
N PHE A 166 -1.34 -0.27 -7.01
CA PHE A 166 -1.25 -0.37 -8.46
C PHE A 166 0.18 -0.26 -8.98
N ARG A 167 1.10 0.32 -8.19
CA ARG A 167 2.49 0.47 -8.60
C ARG A 167 3.31 -0.73 -8.15
N GLY A 168 4.01 -1.35 -9.08
CA GLY A 168 4.86 -2.51 -8.83
C GLY A 168 5.91 -2.26 -7.76
N ARG A 169 6.50 -1.07 -7.75
CA ARG A 169 7.47 -0.63 -6.77
C ARG A 169 6.95 -0.66 -5.34
N ASP A 170 5.76 -0.11 -5.09
CA ASP A 170 5.20 -0.02 -3.75
C ASP A 170 4.97 -1.41 -3.16
N ARG A 171 4.46 -2.36 -3.96
CA ARG A 171 4.35 -3.75 -3.54
C ARG A 171 5.70 -4.39 -3.24
N ARG A 172 6.73 -4.13 -4.05
CA ARG A 172 8.09 -4.65 -3.82
C ARG A 172 8.64 -4.20 -2.48
N ILE A 173 8.48 -2.92 -2.12
CA ILE A 173 8.90 -2.40 -0.82
C ILE A 173 8.27 -3.20 0.32
N PHE A 174 6.98 -3.50 0.21
CA PHE A 174 6.26 -4.27 1.23
C PHE A 174 6.63 -5.75 1.25
N ALA A 175 7.02 -6.34 0.11
CA ALA A 175 7.52 -7.71 0.06
C ALA A 175 8.77 -7.89 0.94
N TYR A 176 9.59 -6.85 1.11
CA TYR A 176 10.77 -6.87 1.99
C TYR A 176 10.45 -6.88 3.49
N ARG A 177 9.20 -6.82 3.89
CA ARG A 177 8.80 -6.72 5.31
C ARG A 177 9.51 -5.58 6.02
N THR A 178 9.13 -4.35 5.71
CA THR A 178 9.80 -3.13 6.17
C THR A 178 9.52 -2.75 7.62
N ALA A 179 8.41 -3.26 8.18
CA ALA A 179 7.97 -3.00 9.53
C ALA A 179 7.37 -4.26 10.20
N PRO A 180 7.28 -4.31 11.53
CA PRO A 180 6.63 -5.40 12.28
C PRO A 180 5.19 -5.63 11.85
N ILE A 181 4.44 -4.56 11.58
CA ILE A 181 3.06 -4.61 11.08
C ILE A 181 3.01 -3.89 9.74
N GLN A 182 2.45 -4.56 8.73
CA GLN A 182 2.23 -3.99 7.41
C GLN A 182 0.75 -4.03 7.06
N VAL A 183 0.23 -2.89 6.60
CA VAL A 183 -1.21 -2.67 6.39
C VAL A 183 -1.45 -2.13 5.00
N GLY A 184 -2.39 -2.70 4.29
CA GLY A 184 -2.95 -2.11 3.08
C GLY A 184 -4.12 -1.18 3.42
N TYR A 185 -4.08 0.04 2.93
CA TYR A 185 -5.14 1.02 3.14
C TYR A 185 -5.39 1.83 1.89
N HIS A 186 -6.68 1.89 1.50
CA HIS A 186 -7.16 2.68 0.37
C HIS A 186 -6.56 2.28 -0.98
N ASN A 187 -7.07 2.85 -2.08
CA ASN A 187 -6.62 2.72 -3.46
C ASN A 187 -6.23 1.28 -3.88
N ARG A 188 -7.12 0.33 -3.59
CA ARG A 188 -6.98 -1.10 -3.90
C ARG A 188 -8.16 -1.61 -4.72
N VAL A 189 -7.94 -2.68 -5.44
CA VAL A 189 -8.99 -3.40 -6.19
C VAL A 189 -9.16 -4.85 -5.71
N SER A 190 -8.22 -5.37 -4.91
CA SER A 190 -8.21 -6.74 -4.37
C SER A 190 -7.18 -6.87 -3.26
N SER A 191 -6.84 -8.11 -2.88
CA SER A 191 -5.66 -8.47 -2.07
C SER A 191 -4.37 -7.95 -2.69
N THR A 192 -3.33 -7.73 -1.87
CA THR A 192 -1.97 -7.49 -2.38
C THR A 192 -1.32 -8.76 -2.93
N GLY A 193 -1.78 -9.93 -2.49
CA GLY A 193 -1.16 -11.22 -2.74
C GLY A 193 0.13 -11.48 -1.93
N LEU A 194 0.57 -10.50 -1.12
CA LEU A 194 1.81 -10.58 -0.36
C LEU A 194 1.62 -11.27 0.99
N ASP A 195 2.47 -12.24 1.31
CA ASP A 195 2.51 -12.85 2.65
C ASP A 195 3.02 -11.87 3.71
N SER A 196 3.76 -10.87 3.30
CA SER A 196 4.35 -9.85 4.18
C SER A 196 3.37 -8.77 4.62
N VAL A 197 2.20 -8.62 4.01
CA VAL A 197 1.14 -7.70 4.45
C VAL A 197 0.21 -8.43 5.41
N ASP A 198 -0.03 -7.84 6.59
CA ASP A 198 -0.79 -8.50 7.66
C ASP A 198 -2.27 -8.21 7.55
N TYR A 199 -2.62 -6.96 7.27
CA TYR A 199 -3.99 -6.47 7.31
C TYR A 199 -4.34 -5.62 6.10
N ILE A 200 -5.62 -5.64 5.74
CA ILE A 200 -6.22 -4.64 4.88
C ILE A 200 -7.33 -3.93 5.66
N ILE A 201 -7.26 -2.60 5.71
CA ILE A 201 -8.34 -1.77 6.24
C ILE A 201 -9.39 -1.61 5.14
N THR A 202 -10.63 -1.91 5.48
CA THR A 202 -11.78 -1.89 4.57
C THR A 202 -13.07 -1.56 5.31
N GLU A 203 -14.21 -1.74 4.67
CA GLU A 203 -15.54 -1.60 5.26
C GLU A 203 -16.46 -2.77 4.89
N ALA A 204 -17.48 -3.01 5.69
CA ALA A 204 -18.40 -4.14 5.49
C ALA A 204 -19.23 -4.02 4.20
N GLY A 205 -19.44 -2.79 3.69
CA GLY A 205 -20.15 -2.57 2.43
C GLY A 205 -19.38 -3.03 1.21
N SER A 206 -18.04 -2.84 1.23
CA SER A 206 -17.15 -3.26 0.14
C SER A 206 -16.74 -4.73 0.26
N ASP A 207 -16.48 -5.19 1.49
CA ASP A 207 -15.98 -6.54 1.77
C ASP A 207 -16.82 -7.18 2.90
N PRO A 208 -17.98 -7.76 2.60
CA PRO A 208 -18.87 -8.37 3.59
C PRO A 208 -18.18 -9.50 4.36
N LYS A 209 -18.41 -9.54 5.67
CA LYS A 209 -17.80 -10.56 6.55
C LYS A 209 -18.38 -11.96 6.26
N GLY A 210 -17.51 -12.93 6.09
CA GLY A 210 -17.86 -14.32 5.82
C GLY A 210 -18.05 -14.64 4.34
N GLU A 211 -17.92 -13.65 3.45
CA GLU A 211 -18.15 -13.84 2.01
C GLU A 211 -16.88 -13.74 1.19
N VAL A 212 -15.92 -12.89 1.61
CA VAL A 212 -14.78 -12.52 0.78
C VAL A 212 -13.41 -12.90 1.36
N GLU A 213 -13.33 -13.40 2.58
CA GLU A 213 -12.07 -13.70 3.26
C GLU A 213 -11.15 -14.63 2.46
N SER A 214 -11.71 -15.56 1.70
CA SER A 214 -10.96 -16.49 0.84
C SER A 214 -10.27 -15.81 -0.36
N LEU A 215 -10.64 -14.56 -0.65
CA LEU A 215 -10.10 -13.75 -1.75
C LEU A 215 -9.00 -12.79 -1.26
N PHE A 216 -8.49 -12.97 -0.04
CA PHE A 216 -7.44 -12.15 0.54
C PHE A 216 -6.35 -12.99 1.17
N SER A 217 -5.10 -12.57 0.97
CA SER A 217 -3.93 -13.11 1.68
C SER A 217 -3.81 -12.51 3.09
N GLU A 218 -4.43 -11.35 3.30
CA GLU A 218 -4.38 -10.54 4.50
C GLU A 218 -5.62 -10.76 5.38
N SER A 219 -5.53 -10.38 6.64
CA SER A 219 -6.70 -10.27 7.51
C SER A 219 -7.45 -8.95 7.28
N LEU A 220 -8.76 -9.00 7.13
CA LEU A 220 -9.58 -7.82 6.87
C LEU A 220 -9.99 -7.12 8.18
N VAL A 221 -9.60 -5.85 8.32
CA VAL A 221 -10.02 -4.96 9.39
C VAL A 221 -11.09 -4.02 8.87
N ARG A 222 -12.33 -4.28 9.24
CA ARG A 222 -13.49 -3.51 8.77
C ARG A 222 -13.77 -2.35 9.70
N ILE A 223 -13.70 -1.13 9.15
CA ILE A 223 -14.05 0.11 9.86
C ILE A 223 -15.27 0.76 9.23
N THR A 224 -15.91 1.65 9.95
CA THR A 224 -17.00 2.48 9.42
C THR A 224 -16.42 3.69 8.68
N ASN A 225 -17.09 4.12 7.61
CA ASN A 225 -16.70 5.31 6.84
C ASN A 225 -15.25 5.24 6.27
N HIS A 226 -14.85 4.08 5.77
CA HIS A 226 -13.54 3.86 5.16
C HIS A 226 -13.28 4.82 3.97
N ASN A 227 -14.30 5.10 3.17
CA ASN A 227 -14.20 5.90 1.95
C ASN A 227 -14.49 7.40 2.17
N THR A 228 -14.16 7.94 3.33
CA THR A 228 -14.26 9.38 3.58
C THR A 228 -13.12 10.10 2.84
N TYR A 229 -13.46 11.12 2.03
CA TYR A 229 -12.49 11.93 1.30
C TYR A 229 -12.81 13.42 1.42
N LEU A 230 -11.81 14.26 1.20
CA LEU A 230 -12.03 15.70 0.98
C LEU A 230 -12.18 15.93 -0.53
N PRO A 231 -13.30 16.51 -0.96
CA PRO A 231 -13.47 16.83 -2.37
C PRO A 231 -12.41 17.85 -2.82
N PRO A 232 -11.98 17.81 -4.10
CA PRO A 232 -11.07 18.80 -4.61
C PRO A 232 -11.66 20.23 -4.46
N PRO A 233 -10.82 21.27 -4.29
CA PRO A 233 -11.28 22.63 -4.03
C PRO A 233 -12.28 23.18 -5.05
N ASN A 234 -12.22 22.68 -6.29
CA ASN A 234 -13.08 23.10 -7.39
C ASN A 234 -14.23 22.12 -7.68
N ALA A 235 -14.49 21.18 -6.78
CA ALA A 235 -15.61 20.26 -6.96
C ALA A 235 -16.93 21.03 -6.98
N PRO A 236 -17.83 20.76 -7.94
CA PRO A 236 -19.15 21.39 -7.96
C PRO A 236 -19.90 21.03 -6.67
N SER A 237 -20.66 21.99 -6.14
CA SER A 237 -21.53 21.74 -5.00
C SER A 237 -22.56 20.65 -5.38
N PRO A 238 -22.82 19.66 -4.52
CA PRO A 238 -23.83 18.64 -4.80
C PRO A 238 -25.26 19.21 -4.95
N ASN A 239 -25.46 20.49 -4.60
CA ASN A 239 -26.74 21.21 -4.70
C ASN A 239 -26.70 22.38 -5.72
N ALA A 240 -25.72 22.38 -6.64
CA ALA A 240 -25.64 23.39 -7.71
C ALA A 240 -26.42 22.97 -8.94
#